data_0eb1c95389fd83ad6f6321b375153334
#
_entry.id   0eb1c95389fd83ad6f6321b375153334
#
_cell.length_a   1.000
_cell.length_b   1.000
_cell.length_c   1.000
_cell.angle_alpha   90.00
_cell.angle_beta   90.00
_cell.angle_gamma   90.00
#
_symmetry.space_group_name_H-M   'P 1'
#
loop_
_entity.id
_entity.type
_entity.pdbx_description
1 polymer ?
#
loop_
_entity_poly.entity_id
_entity_poly.type
_entity_poly.pdbx_seq_one_letter_code
_entity_poly.pdbx_strand_id
1 'polypeptide(L)'
;MARSSGHVSYLAAAIPMAILLTIICLFLATNVTHASRRPTTYIVGDEYGWDLIFSLEDWPRGKTFYAGDILVFKYNYEENGVWVVNRTGYETCTANDGAKEYNSGNDRIQLPYGYSYYIGIFNPLDCSAGLKMAVKALAPK
;
A
#
# COMPACT_ATOMS: atom_id res chain seq x y z
N MET A 1 32.75 3.47 76.04
CA MET A 1 32.21 2.75 74.80
C MET A 1 31.04 3.56 74.24
N ALA A 2 31.25 4.37 73.24
CA ALA A 2 30.24 5.19 72.62
C ALA A 2 29.82 4.48 71.32
N ARG A 3 28.57 4.03 71.20
CA ARG A 3 27.94 3.50 69.96
C ARG A 3 27.48 4.72 69.16
N SER A 4 28.16 4.99 68.05
CA SER A 4 27.69 5.93 67.03
C SER A 4 26.56 5.29 66.25
N SER A 5 25.38 5.79 66.34
CA SER A 5 24.21 5.43 65.59
C SER A 5 24.18 6.29 64.33
N GLY A 6 24.61 5.74 63.22
CA GLY A 6 24.56 6.42 61.91
C GLY A 6 23.14 6.44 61.38
N HIS A 7 22.48 7.58 61.44
CA HIS A 7 21.21 7.82 60.74
C HIS A 7 21.48 8.02 59.26
N VAL A 8 21.17 7.03 58.46
CA VAL A 8 21.12 7.20 57.00
C VAL A 8 19.83 7.95 56.69
N SER A 9 19.93 9.26 56.47
CA SER A 9 18.81 10.07 55.98
C SER A 9 18.58 9.77 54.52
N TYR A 10 17.57 8.99 54.20
CA TYR A 10 17.02 8.88 52.84
C TYR A 10 16.36 10.20 52.49
N LEU A 11 17.03 11.07 51.77
CA LEU A 11 16.43 12.20 51.10
C LEU A 11 15.51 11.65 50.01
N ALA A 12 14.27 11.34 50.34
CA ALA A 12 13.22 11.14 49.36
C ALA A 12 13.01 12.49 48.66
N ALA A 13 13.66 12.67 47.50
CA ALA A 13 13.43 13.82 46.66
C ALA A 13 11.96 13.74 46.16
N ALA A 14 11.09 14.49 46.81
CA ALA A 14 9.71 14.66 46.36
C ALA A 14 9.75 15.35 45.00
N ILE A 15 9.43 14.59 43.95
CA ILE A 15 9.29 15.14 42.61
C ILE A 15 8.13 16.15 42.68
N PRO A 16 8.36 17.45 42.41
CA PRO A 16 7.28 18.43 42.46
C PRO A 16 6.17 18.03 41.50
N MET A 17 4.93 18.17 41.94
CA MET A 17 3.73 17.80 41.17
C MET A 17 3.75 18.33 39.75
N ALA A 18 4.35 19.50 39.51
CA ALA A 18 4.51 20.07 38.18
C ALA A 18 5.35 19.20 37.21
N ILE A 19 6.44 18.59 37.73
CA ILE A 19 7.28 17.69 36.91
C ILE A 19 6.54 16.39 36.59
N LEU A 20 5.79 15.86 37.56
CA LEU A 20 4.97 14.67 37.34
C LEU A 20 3.89 14.91 36.29
N LEU A 21 3.22 16.07 36.33
CA LEU A 21 2.22 16.47 35.33
C LEU A 21 2.83 16.65 33.95
N THR A 22 4.02 17.23 33.81
CA THR A 22 4.70 17.37 32.51
C THR A 22 5.12 16.04 31.94
N ILE A 23 5.58 15.11 32.77
CA ILE A 23 5.93 13.75 32.35
C ILE A 23 4.68 13.01 31.83
N ILE A 24 3.56 13.10 32.56
CA ILE A 24 2.29 12.49 32.16
C ILE A 24 1.78 13.10 30.85
N CYS A 25 1.85 14.42 30.66
CA CYS A 25 1.49 15.08 29.40
C CYS A 25 2.37 14.64 28.25
N LEU A 26 3.68 14.47 28.47
CA LEU A 26 4.60 13.94 27.45
C LEU A 26 4.28 12.50 27.09
N PHE A 27 3.97 11.64 28.05
CA PHE A 27 3.54 10.26 27.80
C PHE A 27 2.19 10.18 27.07
N LEU A 28 1.25 11.06 27.36
CA LEU A 28 -0.04 11.11 26.65
C LEU A 28 0.12 11.65 25.22
N ALA A 29 1.03 12.60 24.99
CA ALA A 29 1.31 13.14 23.67
C ALA A 29 2.01 12.14 22.73
N THR A 30 2.74 11.16 23.25
CA THR A 30 3.43 10.14 22.43
C THR A 30 2.51 9.00 21.98
N ASN A 31 1.31 8.90 22.51
CA ASN A 31 0.31 7.91 22.15
C ASN A 31 -0.65 8.41 21.04
N VAL A 32 -0.21 9.31 20.15
CA VAL A 32 -0.94 9.59 18.94
C VAL A 32 -0.82 8.35 18.05
N THR A 33 -1.72 7.40 18.25
CA THR A 33 -1.91 6.30 17.30
C THR A 33 -2.34 6.93 15.99
N HIS A 34 -1.41 7.01 15.02
CA HIS A 34 -1.80 7.29 13.65
C HIS A 34 -2.77 6.18 13.24
N ALA A 35 -4.05 6.51 13.16
CA ALA A 35 -5.04 5.60 12.63
C ALA A 35 -4.66 5.32 11.16
N SER A 36 -3.95 4.22 10.94
CA SER A 36 -3.57 3.78 9.60
C SER A 36 -4.85 3.52 8.81
N ARG A 37 -5.00 4.18 7.67
CA ARG A 37 -6.12 3.95 6.76
C ARG A 37 -6.17 2.46 6.40
N ARG A 38 -7.35 1.86 6.47
CA ARG A 38 -7.54 0.49 6.00
C ARG A 38 -7.39 0.45 4.49
N PRO A 39 -6.66 -0.55 3.94
CA PRO A 39 -6.55 -0.73 2.50
C PRO A 39 -7.93 -0.85 1.83
N THR A 40 -8.11 -0.19 0.72
CA THR A 40 -9.29 -0.33 -0.14
C THR A 40 -9.02 -1.39 -1.20
N THR A 41 -10.03 -2.20 -1.51
CA THR A 41 -9.97 -3.18 -2.60
C THR A 41 -10.75 -2.65 -3.78
N TYR A 42 -10.13 -2.65 -4.97
CA TYR A 42 -10.73 -2.24 -6.23
C TYR A 42 -10.76 -3.44 -7.18
N ILE A 43 -11.92 -3.72 -7.78
CA ILE A 43 -12.03 -4.69 -8.88
C ILE A 43 -11.71 -3.92 -10.15
N VAL A 44 -10.62 -4.31 -10.83
CA VAL A 44 -10.19 -3.66 -12.08
C VAL A 44 -11.22 -3.94 -13.17
N GLY A 45 -11.64 -2.89 -13.88
CA GLY A 45 -12.69 -2.99 -14.88
C GLY A 45 -14.11 -3.12 -14.32
N ASP A 46 -14.27 -2.98 -13.00
CA ASP A 46 -15.53 -3.06 -12.27
C ASP A 46 -16.29 -4.37 -12.59
N GLU A 47 -17.51 -4.31 -13.10
CA GLU A 47 -18.34 -5.50 -13.42
C GLU A 47 -17.82 -6.32 -14.62
N TYR A 48 -17.05 -5.70 -15.51
CA TYR A 48 -16.50 -6.36 -16.71
C TYR A 48 -15.16 -7.08 -16.44
N GLY A 49 -14.46 -6.71 -15.37
CA GLY A 49 -13.17 -7.28 -15.00
C GLY A 49 -12.03 -6.85 -15.92
N TRP A 50 -10.96 -7.64 -15.92
CA TRP A 50 -9.77 -7.46 -16.77
C TRP A 50 -10.02 -8.08 -18.14
N ASP A 51 -10.77 -7.37 -18.97
CA ASP A 51 -11.16 -7.79 -20.31
C ASP A 51 -11.21 -6.60 -21.26
N LEU A 52 -11.06 -6.86 -22.57
CA LEU A 52 -11.03 -5.84 -23.62
C LEU A 52 -12.44 -5.50 -24.13
N ILE A 53 -13.40 -5.31 -23.25
CA ILE A 53 -14.73 -4.79 -23.61
C ILE A 53 -14.65 -3.28 -23.87
N PHE A 54 -13.74 -2.61 -23.16
CA PHE A 54 -13.37 -1.19 -23.35
C PHE A 54 -11.90 -1.00 -22.93
N SER A 55 -11.29 0.13 -23.33
CA SER A 55 -9.93 0.43 -22.91
C SER A 55 -9.84 0.61 -21.39
N LEU A 56 -8.98 -0.15 -20.73
CA LEU A 56 -8.75 -0.05 -19.30
C LEU A 56 -7.77 1.07 -18.92
N GLU A 57 -7.16 1.74 -19.90
CA GLU A 57 -6.28 2.89 -19.65
C GLU A 57 -7.00 4.02 -18.91
N ASP A 58 -8.30 4.18 -19.16
CA ASP A 58 -9.13 5.22 -18.54
C ASP A 58 -9.78 4.79 -17.22
N TRP A 59 -9.78 3.50 -16.88
CA TRP A 59 -10.44 2.99 -15.68
C TRP A 59 -9.93 3.63 -14.37
N PRO A 60 -8.63 3.98 -14.19
CA PRO A 60 -8.15 4.65 -12.99
C PRO A 60 -8.59 6.11 -12.87
N ARG A 61 -9.10 6.71 -13.94
CA ARG A 61 -9.48 8.12 -13.97
C ARG A 61 -10.58 8.42 -12.95
N GLY A 62 -10.37 9.48 -12.15
CA GLY A 62 -11.31 9.86 -11.09
C GLY A 62 -11.22 9.03 -9.80
N LYS A 63 -10.38 8.00 -9.77
CA LYS A 63 -10.10 7.19 -8.57
C LYS A 63 -8.83 7.67 -7.88
N THR A 64 -8.77 7.56 -6.57
CA THR A 64 -7.56 7.87 -5.79
C THR A 64 -7.07 6.61 -5.11
N PHE A 65 -5.85 6.21 -5.42
CA PHE A 65 -5.21 5.03 -4.86
C PHE A 65 -4.12 5.39 -3.86
N TYR A 66 -3.93 4.53 -2.88
CA TYR A 66 -2.88 4.66 -1.87
C TYR A 66 -2.05 3.38 -1.81
N ALA A 67 -0.79 3.51 -1.43
CA ALA A 67 0.07 2.35 -1.15
C ALA A 67 -0.61 1.46 -0.09
N GLY A 68 -0.63 0.16 -0.35
CA GLY A 68 -1.34 -0.82 0.45
C GLY A 68 -2.73 -1.18 -0.07
N ASP A 69 -3.37 -0.36 -0.93
CA ASP A 69 -4.62 -0.72 -1.59
C ASP A 69 -4.44 -1.97 -2.47
N ILE A 70 -5.52 -2.69 -2.73
CA ILE A 70 -5.50 -3.97 -3.43
C ILE A 70 -6.27 -3.83 -4.74
N LEU A 71 -5.61 -4.16 -5.83
CA LEU A 71 -6.26 -4.36 -7.13
C LEU A 71 -6.61 -5.84 -7.31
N VAL A 72 -7.83 -6.12 -7.71
CA VAL A 72 -8.32 -7.47 -8.03
C VAL A 72 -8.56 -7.55 -9.53
N PHE A 73 -7.80 -8.42 -10.18
CA PHE A 73 -7.91 -8.70 -11.60
C PHE A 73 -8.73 -9.98 -11.78
N LYS A 74 -9.94 -9.86 -12.33
CA LYS A 74 -10.82 -10.99 -12.64
C LYS A 74 -10.89 -11.15 -14.16
N TYR A 75 -10.61 -12.34 -14.66
CA TYR A 75 -10.58 -12.65 -16.10
C TYR A 75 -10.69 -14.14 -16.35
N ASN A 76 -10.95 -14.51 -17.60
CA ASN A 76 -10.81 -15.89 -18.04
C ASN A 76 -9.32 -16.22 -18.21
N TYR A 77 -8.78 -17.12 -17.37
CA TYR A 77 -7.36 -17.48 -17.36
C TYR A 77 -6.90 -18.21 -18.63
N GLU A 78 -7.83 -18.74 -19.43
CA GLU A 78 -7.53 -19.36 -20.74
C GLU A 78 -7.32 -18.31 -21.84
N GLU A 79 -7.83 -17.09 -21.64
CA GLU A 79 -7.82 -16.02 -22.63
C GLU A 79 -6.92 -14.85 -22.24
N ASN A 80 -6.74 -14.64 -20.95
CA ASN A 80 -6.04 -13.48 -20.42
C ASN A 80 -5.16 -13.82 -19.22
N GLY A 81 -4.28 -12.90 -18.91
CA GLY A 81 -3.47 -12.83 -17.70
C GLY A 81 -2.92 -11.42 -17.54
N VAL A 82 -2.15 -11.20 -16.51
CA VAL A 82 -1.62 -9.89 -16.14
C VAL A 82 -0.11 -9.95 -15.98
N TRP A 83 0.62 -9.09 -16.67
CA TRP A 83 2.00 -8.76 -16.33
C TRP A 83 2.08 -7.44 -15.60
N VAL A 84 2.79 -7.42 -14.47
CA VAL A 84 3.27 -6.19 -13.86
C VAL A 84 4.60 -5.87 -14.49
N VAL A 85 4.68 -4.73 -15.18
CA VAL A 85 5.83 -4.33 -15.98
C VAL A 85 6.36 -2.97 -15.55
N ASN A 86 7.49 -2.55 -16.10
CA ASN A 86 7.95 -1.18 -15.98
C ASN A 86 7.25 -0.27 -17.01
N ARG A 87 7.55 1.03 -16.98
CA ARG A 87 6.97 2.00 -17.90
C ARG A 87 7.23 1.65 -19.36
N THR A 88 8.45 1.24 -19.73
CA THR A 88 8.79 0.84 -21.08
C THR A 88 7.97 -0.36 -21.53
N GLY A 89 7.83 -1.40 -20.69
CA GLY A 89 6.99 -2.56 -20.98
C GLY A 89 5.53 -2.20 -21.21
N TYR A 90 5.01 -1.24 -20.43
CA TYR A 90 3.66 -0.71 -20.63
C TYR A 90 3.50 0.03 -21.96
N GLU A 91 4.46 0.88 -22.31
CA GLU A 91 4.44 1.67 -23.56
C GLU A 91 4.58 0.79 -24.80
N THR A 92 5.38 -0.26 -24.71
CA THR A 92 5.69 -1.17 -25.83
C THR A 92 4.88 -2.46 -25.85
N CYS A 93 4.00 -2.67 -24.85
CA CYS A 93 3.24 -3.91 -24.69
C CYS A 93 4.13 -5.17 -24.67
N THR A 94 5.26 -5.09 -23.97
CA THR A 94 6.23 -6.18 -23.86
C THR A 94 6.60 -6.43 -22.40
N ALA A 95 6.86 -7.70 -22.05
CA ALA A 95 7.47 -8.01 -20.76
C ALA A 95 8.92 -7.51 -20.73
N ASN A 96 9.29 -6.80 -19.68
CA ASN A 96 10.65 -6.42 -19.40
C ASN A 96 11.30 -7.42 -18.44
N ASP A 97 12.63 -7.35 -18.29
CA ASP A 97 13.32 -8.12 -17.25
C ASP A 97 12.76 -7.77 -15.87
N GLY A 98 12.40 -8.81 -15.12
CA GLY A 98 11.76 -8.67 -13.82
C GLY A 98 10.24 -8.45 -13.84
N ALA A 99 9.60 -8.51 -15.03
CA ALA A 99 8.14 -8.52 -15.11
C ALA A 99 7.57 -9.71 -14.32
N LYS A 100 6.50 -9.46 -13.58
CA LYS A 100 5.82 -10.49 -12.80
C LYS A 100 4.52 -10.88 -13.46
N GLU A 101 4.37 -12.18 -13.71
CA GLU A 101 3.19 -12.75 -14.34
C GLU A 101 2.18 -13.24 -13.32
N TYR A 102 0.90 -13.01 -13.63
CA TYR A 102 -0.26 -13.50 -12.91
C TYR A 102 -1.25 -14.10 -13.91
N ASN A 103 -1.70 -15.32 -13.66
CA ASN A 103 -2.54 -16.08 -14.58
C ASN A 103 -3.58 -16.96 -13.89
N SER A 104 -4.01 -16.59 -12.68
CA SER A 104 -4.98 -17.39 -11.91
C SER A 104 -6.44 -17.14 -12.27
N GLY A 105 -6.74 -16.07 -13.00
CA GLY A 105 -8.11 -15.63 -13.27
C GLY A 105 -8.73 -14.79 -12.16
N ASN A 106 -8.09 -14.71 -10.99
CA ASN A 106 -8.54 -13.90 -9.85
C ASN A 106 -7.35 -13.48 -9.00
N ASP A 107 -6.52 -12.61 -9.54
CA ASP A 107 -5.29 -12.18 -8.90
C ASP A 107 -5.50 -10.93 -8.05
N ARG A 108 -4.90 -10.93 -6.87
CA ARG A 108 -4.92 -9.81 -5.94
C ARG A 108 -3.52 -9.23 -5.85
N ILE A 109 -3.37 -7.97 -6.25
CA ILE A 109 -2.07 -7.28 -6.29
C ILE A 109 -2.14 -6.06 -5.37
N GLN A 110 -1.27 -6.02 -4.38
CA GLN A 110 -1.13 -4.87 -3.49
C GLN A 110 -0.35 -3.76 -4.19
N LEU A 111 -0.88 -2.54 -4.15
CA LEU A 111 -0.22 -1.38 -4.73
C LEU A 111 0.98 -0.93 -3.89
N PRO A 112 2.17 -0.83 -4.48
CA PRO A 112 3.28 -0.11 -3.88
C PRO A 112 3.04 1.41 -3.97
N TYR A 113 3.83 2.19 -3.27
CA TYR A 113 3.87 3.64 -3.47
C TYR A 113 4.43 3.98 -4.87
N GLY A 114 3.80 4.94 -5.54
CA GLY A 114 4.24 5.41 -6.85
C GLY A 114 3.43 4.81 -8.01
N TYR A 115 4.07 4.70 -9.17
CA TYR A 115 3.44 4.17 -10.37
C TYR A 115 3.57 2.65 -10.47
N SER A 116 2.50 2.00 -10.90
CA SER A 116 2.45 0.58 -11.27
C SER A 116 1.81 0.45 -12.65
N TYR A 117 2.34 -0.46 -13.45
CA TYR A 117 1.92 -0.66 -14.82
C TYR A 117 1.54 -2.12 -15.05
N TYR A 118 0.39 -2.33 -15.70
CA TYR A 118 -0.23 -3.63 -15.92
C TYR A 118 -0.56 -3.79 -17.40
N ILE A 119 -0.24 -4.94 -17.99
CA ILE A 119 -0.58 -5.27 -19.38
C ILE A 119 -1.16 -6.69 -19.47
N GLY A 120 -2.03 -6.94 -20.46
CA GLY A 120 -2.47 -8.28 -20.84
C GLY A 120 -1.33 -9.09 -21.46
N ILE A 121 -1.32 -10.42 -21.25
CA ILE A 121 -0.14 -11.25 -21.56
C ILE A 121 -0.27 -12.15 -22.77
N PHE A 122 -1.47 -12.63 -23.11
CA PHE A 122 -1.59 -13.68 -24.13
C PHE A 122 -1.56 -13.16 -25.58
N ASN A 123 -2.03 -11.94 -25.78
CA ASN A 123 -2.04 -11.33 -27.09
C ASN A 123 -1.51 -9.88 -27.01
N PRO A 124 -0.35 -9.58 -27.61
CA PRO A 124 0.19 -8.22 -27.64
C PRO A 124 -0.76 -7.20 -28.29
N LEU A 125 -1.65 -7.66 -29.18
CA LEU A 125 -2.66 -6.80 -29.81
C LEU A 125 -3.71 -6.32 -28.80
N ASP A 126 -4.05 -7.15 -27.80
CA ASP A 126 -5.02 -6.78 -26.76
C ASP A 126 -4.45 -5.66 -25.88
N CYS A 127 -3.19 -5.76 -25.50
CA CYS A 127 -2.50 -4.67 -24.81
C CYS A 127 -2.50 -3.39 -25.65
N SER A 128 -2.16 -3.48 -26.94
CA SER A 128 -2.14 -2.33 -27.85
C SER A 128 -3.53 -1.73 -28.07
N ALA A 129 -4.58 -2.56 -27.98
CA ALA A 129 -5.98 -2.13 -28.07
C ALA A 129 -6.54 -1.55 -26.76
N GLY A 130 -5.78 -1.60 -25.65
CA GLY A 130 -6.16 -0.99 -24.38
C GLY A 130 -6.31 -1.94 -23.20
N LEU A 131 -5.96 -3.25 -23.34
CA LEU A 131 -5.86 -4.16 -22.19
C LEU A 131 -4.58 -3.87 -21.42
N LYS A 132 -4.49 -2.68 -20.92
CA LYS A 132 -3.38 -2.17 -20.11
C LYS A 132 -3.85 -1.04 -19.19
N MET A 133 -3.13 -0.83 -18.11
CA MET A 133 -3.51 0.16 -17.12
C MET A 133 -2.27 0.67 -16.38
N ALA A 134 -2.25 1.97 -16.11
CA ALA A 134 -1.26 2.60 -15.23
C ALA A 134 -1.96 3.20 -14.02
N VAL A 135 -1.47 2.91 -12.83
CA VAL A 135 -2.01 3.42 -11.56
C VAL A 135 -0.92 4.14 -10.80
N LYS A 136 -1.26 5.30 -10.23
CA LYS A 136 -0.40 6.02 -9.29
C LYS A 136 -0.99 5.92 -7.88
N ALA A 137 -0.28 5.26 -6.98
CA ALA A 137 -0.64 5.19 -5.57
C ALA A 137 0.12 6.25 -4.76
N LEU A 138 -0.63 7.00 -3.96
CA LEU A 138 -0.11 7.99 -3.01
C LEU A 138 0.45 7.29 -1.77
N ALA A 139 1.21 8.04 -0.95
CA ALA A 139 1.63 7.56 0.37
C ALA A 139 0.40 7.19 1.22
N PRO A 140 0.49 6.18 2.10
CA PRO A 140 -0.58 5.87 3.04
C PRO A 140 -0.89 7.10 3.90
N LYS A 141 -2.17 7.35 4.15
CA LYS A 141 -2.61 8.40 5.10
C LYS A 141 -2.64 7.86 6.51
#